data_348669fd9323f8cf43bf612455611641
#
_entry.id   348669fd9323f8cf43bf612455611641
#
_cell.length_a   1.000
_cell.length_b   1.000
_cell.length_c   1.000
_cell.angle_alpha   90.00
_cell.angle_beta   90.00
_cell.angle_gamma   90.00
#
_symmetry.space_group_name_H-M   'P 1'
#
loop_
_entity.id
_entity.type
_entity.pdbx_description
1 polymer ?
#
loop_
_entity_poly.entity_id
_entity_poly.type
_entity_poly.pdbx_seq_one_letter_code
_entity_poly.pdbx_strand_id
1 'polypeptide(L)'
;MLAEYRTVAQEAEITLVEKKSKFIARIKPVESREEAEAFVEEVRKIHWSATHNVPAYIIGINQEVQKYSDDGEPSGTAGLPVLEVLKANEVVNAAIVVTRYFGGILLGRGGLVRAYGGAAREALTTAGIVRMVPAQEAAITVDYVHGGRVQNELLSRNVSLSGIEYLERITFRVLLMPGEREALRQLIQEITANAFTWQDGREVYRAIPLEAEK
;
A
#
# COMPACT_ATOMS: atom_id res chain seq x y z
N MET A 1 -19.37 3.66 -7.25
CA MET A 1 -18.79 2.69 -6.27
C MET A 1 -17.31 2.61 -6.57
N LEU A 2 -16.46 2.87 -5.60
CA LEU A 2 -15.01 2.77 -5.77
C LEU A 2 -14.63 1.32 -6.12
N ALA A 3 -13.66 1.13 -7.04
CA ALA A 3 -13.18 -0.19 -7.41
C ALA A 3 -12.09 -0.66 -6.44
N GLU A 4 -12.02 -1.96 -6.16
CA GLU A 4 -10.91 -2.54 -5.39
C GLU A 4 -9.62 -2.55 -6.23
N TYR A 5 -8.48 -2.43 -5.56
CA TYR A 5 -7.17 -2.54 -6.20
C TYR A 5 -6.12 -3.08 -5.23
N ARG A 6 -4.98 -3.52 -5.76
CA ARG A 6 -3.82 -3.96 -4.97
C ARG A 6 -2.75 -2.90 -4.96
N THR A 7 -2.13 -2.70 -3.80
CA THR A 7 -0.96 -1.83 -3.64
C THR A 7 0.00 -2.41 -2.60
N VAL A 8 1.13 -1.74 -2.36
CA VAL A 8 2.06 -2.15 -1.30
C VAL A 8 1.58 -1.68 0.06
N ALA A 9 1.80 -2.51 1.09
CA ALA A 9 1.34 -2.23 2.45
C ALA A 9 2.13 -1.09 3.11
N GLN A 10 3.42 -1.01 2.80
CA GLN A 10 4.35 -0.05 3.40
C GLN A 10 5.57 0.18 2.50
N GLU A 11 6.34 1.22 2.83
CA GLU A 11 7.67 1.41 2.25
C GLU A 11 8.62 0.31 2.74
N ALA A 12 9.46 -0.19 1.81
CA ALA A 12 10.48 -1.18 2.13
C ALA A 12 11.75 -0.95 1.30
N GLU A 13 12.88 -1.36 1.88
CA GLU A 13 14.18 -1.36 1.22
C GLU A 13 14.86 -2.71 1.42
N ILE A 14 15.45 -3.25 0.35
CA ILE A 14 16.27 -4.46 0.39
C ILE A 14 17.60 -4.24 -0.33
N THR A 15 18.56 -5.09 -0.04
CA THR A 15 19.84 -5.13 -0.74
C THR A 15 20.14 -6.54 -1.23
N LEU A 16 20.43 -6.69 -2.53
CA LEU A 16 20.95 -7.91 -3.12
C LEU A 16 22.36 -7.68 -3.67
N VAL A 17 23.18 -8.73 -3.67
CA VAL A 17 24.52 -8.70 -4.27
C VAL A 17 24.59 -9.79 -5.34
N GLU A 18 24.89 -9.40 -6.56
CA GLU A 18 25.08 -10.31 -7.70
C GLU A 18 26.38 -10.00 -8.40
N LYS A 19 27.31 -10.96 -8.46
CA LYS A 19 28.66 -10.80 -9.06
C LYS A 19 29.35 -9.51 -8.63
N LYS A 20 29.40 -9.24 -7.32
CA LYS A 20 29.95 -8.03 -6.68
C LYS A 20 29.19 -6.73 -6.97
N SER A 21 28.23 -6.69 -7.89
CA SER A 21 27.32 -5.55 -8.01
C SER A 21 26.32 -5.57 -6.88
N LYS A 22 26.07 -4.39 -6.29
CA LYS A 22 25.07 -4.20 -5.23
C LYS A 22 23.83 -3.59 -5.85
N PHE A 23 22.67 -4.21 -5.60
CA PHE A 23 21.36 -3.74 -5.99
C PHE A 23 20.57 -3.40 -4.74
N ILE A 24 20.15 -2.14 -4.60
CA ILE A 24 19.30 -1.66 -3.50
C ILE A 24 17.95 -1.34 -4.12
N ALA A 25 16.91 -2.07 -3.73
CA ALA A 25 15.56 -1.80 -4.21
C ALA A 25 14.73 -1.16 -3.10
N ARG A 26 14.21 0.04 -3.35
CA ARG A 26 13.24 0.74 -2.50
C ARG A 26 11.89 0.78 -3.20
N ILE A 27 10.83 0.46 -2.47
CA ILE A 27 9.45 0.49 -2.94
C ILE A 27 8.59 1.28 -1.96
N LYS A 28 7.61 2.03 -2.48
CA LYS A 28 6.72 2.87 -1.67
C LYS A 28 5.33 2.94 -2.28
N PRO A 29 4.24 2.94 -1.47
CA PRO A 29 2.92 3.30 -1.97
C PRO A 29 2.91 4.79 -2.34
N VAL A 30 2.27 5.14 -3.45
CA VAL A 30 2.14 6.51 -3.97
C VAL A 30 0.77 6.71 -4.59
N GLU A 31 0.16 7.87 -4.42
CA GLU A 31 -1.20 8.13 -4.91
C GLU A 31 -1.23 8.96 -6.20
N SER A 32 -0.10 9.60 -6.54
CA SER A 32 0.00 10.47 -7.71
C SER A 32 1.32 10.30 -8.45
N ARG A 33 1.35 10.80 -9.68
CA ARG A 33 2.57 10.86 -10.48
C ARG A 33 3.63 11.74 -9.82
N GLU A 34 3.20 12.86 -9.23
CA GLU A 34 4.05 13.81 -8.55
C GLU A 34 4.75 13.19 -7.35
N GLU A 35 4.02 12.38 -6.55
CA GLU A 35 4.61 11.61 -5.44
C GLU A 35 5.60 10.56 -5.93
N ALA A 36 5.28 9.84 -7.01
CA ALA A 36 6.18 8.87 -7.59
C ALA A 36 7.48 9.53 -8.09
N GLU A 37 7.38 10.66 -8.79
CA GLU A 37 8.55 11.40 -9.29
C GLU A 37 9.37 11.99 -8.13
N ALA A 38 8.72 12.50 -7.09
CA ALA A 38 9.40 12.99 -5.89
C ALA A 38 10.17 11.88 -5.17
N PHE A 39 9.60 10.69 -5.06
CA PHE A 39 10.27 9.51 -4.50
C PHE A 39 11.49 9.09 -5.34
N VAL A 40 11.38 9.08 -6.66
CA VAL A 40 12.51 8.79 -7.55
C VAL A 40 13.65 9.77 -7.35
N GLU A 41 13.36 11.06 -7.25
CA GLU A 41 14.36 12.10 -7.02
C GLU A 41 14.97 12.02 -5.60
N GLU A 42 14.19 11.62 -4.59
CA GLU A 42 14.70 11.36 -3.25
C GLU A 42 15.77 10.25 -3.29
N VAL A 43 15.45 9.10 -3.91
CA VAL A 43 16.39 7.98 -4.03
C VAL A 43 17.63 8.36 -4.82
N ARG A 44 17.50 9.12 -5.91
CA ARG A 44 18.63 9.63 -6.68
C ARG A 44 19.56 10.52 -5.86
N LYS A 45 19.00 11.35 -4.99
CA LYS A 45 19.80 12.21 -4.07
C LYS A 45 20.55 11.39 -3.05
N ILE A 46 19.92 10.38 -2.46
CA ILE A 46 20.53 9.47 -1.50
C ILE A 46 21.67 8.68 -2.16
N HIS A 47 21.44 8.18 -3.37
CA HIS A 47 22.36 7.33 -4.11
C HIS A 47 23.00 8.06 -5.31
N TRP A 48 23.38 9.33 -5.12
CA TRP A 48 23.94 10.18 -6.17
C TRP A 48 25.22 9.62 -6.82
N SER A 49 25.97 8.77 -6.12
CA SER A 49 27.19 8.12 -6.62
C SER A 49 26.93 6.72 -7.21
N ALA A 50 25.69 6.26 -7.27
CA ALA A 50 25.35 4.99 -7.88
C ALA A 50 25.58 5.02 -9.40
N THR A 51 25.84 3.85 -9.97
CA THR A 51 26.00 3.72 -11.43
C THR A 51 24.66 3.97 -12.14
N HIS A 52 23.56 3.45 -11.58
CA HIS A 52 22.22 3.59 -12.13
C HIS A 52 21.18 3.64 -10.99
N ASN A 53 20.12 4.45 -11.16
CA ASN A 53 18.93 4.50 -10.33
C ASN A 53 17.70 4.24 -11.22
N VAL A 54 17.31 3.00 -11.32
CA VAL A 54 16.31 2.50 -12.27
C VAL A 54 14.90 2.59 -11.65
N PRO A 55 14.05 3.54 -12.08
CA PRO A 55 12.69 3.69 -11.56
C PRO A 55 11.69 2.88 -12.38
N ALA A 56 10.61 2.45 -11.71
CA ALA A 56 9.36 2.07 -12.34
C ALA A 56 8.19 2.41 -11.42
N TYR A 57 7.04 2.83 -11.98
CA TYR A 57 5.83 3.06 -11.23
C TYR A 57 4.56 2.87 -12.06
N ILE A 58 3.48 2.54 -11.37
CA ILE A 58 2.13 2.43 -11.92
C ILE A 58 1.20 3.24 -11.03
N ILE A 59 0.47 4.19 -11.62
CA ILE A 59 -0.48 5.06 -10.94
C ILE A 59 -1.86 4.91 -11.57
N GLY A 60 -2.88 4.95 -10.70
CA GLY A 60 -4.28 4.82 -11.05
C GLY A 60 -4.76 3.37 -11.07
N ILE A 61 -6.00 3.17 -10.66
CA ILE A 61 -6.61 1.84 -10.50
C ILE A 61 -6.65 1.06 -11.81
N ASN A 62 -6.83 1.77 -12.94
CA ASN A 62 -6.80 1.17 -14.28
C ASN A 62 -5.43 1.29 -14.93
N GLN A 63 -4.36 1.55 -14.16
CA GLN A 63 -3.00 1.70 -14.65
C GLN A 63 -2.84 2.84 -15.66
N GLU A 64 -3.50 3.97 -15.39
CA GLU A 64 -3.57 5.14 -16.28
C GLU A 64 -2.18 5.71 -16.59
N VAL A 65 -1.25 5.61 -15.65
CA VAL A 65 0.14 6.02 -15.84
C VAL A 65 1.06 4.85 -15.54
N GLN A 66 1.84 4.43 -16.52
CA GLN A 66 2.92 3.47 -16.36
C GLN A 66 4.21 4.12 -16.85
N LYS A 67 5.25 4.12 -16.03
CA LYS A 67 6.56 4.67 -16.40
C LYS A 67 7.69 3.81 -15.89
N TYR A 68 8.74 3.71 -16.67
CA TYR A 68 10.02 3.12 -16.30
C TYR A 68 11.16 3.79 -17.06
N SER A 69 12.38 3.57 -16.59
CA SER A 69 13.59 3.97 -17.26
C SER A 69 14.70 2.96 -16.99
N ASP A 70 15.51 2.66 -18.01
CA ASP A 70 16.70 1.83 -17.82
C ASP A 70 17.87 2.63 -17.21
N ASP A 71 17.76 3.95 -17.10
CA ASP A 71 18.75 4.85 -16.49
C ASP A 71 20.21 4.59 -16.96
N GLY A 72 20.39 4.35 -18.26
CA GLY A 72 21.68 4.09 -18.86
C GLY A 72 22.14 2.62 -18.88
N GLU A 73 21.39 1.69 -18.30
CA GLU A 73 21.57 0.26 -18.56
C GLU A 73 21.18 -0.11 -20.02
N PRO A 74 21.63 -1.23 -20.57
CA PRO A 74 21.22 -1.66 -21.89
C PRO A 74 19.68 -1.75 -22.02
N SER A 75 19.15 -1.19 -23.11
CA SER A 75 17.71 -1.08 -23.33
C SER A 75 16.92 -2.36 -23.02
N GLY A 76 15.86 -2.24 -22.19
CA GLY A 76 14.95 -3.31 -21.78
C GLY A 76 15.54 -4.30 -20.77
N THR A 77 16.70 -3.99 -20.16
CA THR A 77 17.33 -4.93 -19.21
C THR A 77 17.13 -4.58 -17.75
N ALA A 78 16.60 -3.40 -17.45
CA ALA A 78 16.50 -2.91 -16.09
C ALA A 78 15.08 -2.40 -15.76
N GLY A 79 14.64 -1.29 -16.33
CA GLY A 79 13.37 -0.68 -15.98
C GLY A 79 12.15 -1.51 -16.34
N LEU A 80 12.14 -2.13 -17.53
CA LEU A 80 11.03 -3.00 -17.93
C LEU A 80 10.90 -4.23 -17.01
N PRO A 81 11.98 -5.00 -16.69
CA PRO A 81 11.90 -6.07 -15.69
C PRO A 81 11.36 -5.65 -14.31
N VAL A 82 11.67 -4.42 -13.88
CA VAL A 82 11.15 -3.87 -12.62
C VAL A 82 9.65 -3.58 -12.72
N LEU A 83 9.21 -2.93 -13.82
CA LEU A 83 7.79 -2.64 -14.07
C LEU A 83 6.95 -3.92 -14.14
N GLU A 84 7.46 -4.95 -14.84
CA GLU A 84 6.75 -6.23 -15.01
C GLU A 84 6.53 -6.95 -13.67
N VAL A 85 7.34 -6.71 -12.64
CA VAL A 85 7.08 -7.23 -11.28
C VAL A 85 5.81 -6.62 -10.68
N LEU A 86 5.61 -5.31 -10.82
CA LEU A 86 4.38 -4.66 -10.36
C LEU A 86 3.16 -5.18 -11.15
N LYS A 87 3.26 -5.26 -12.47
CA LYS A 87 2.18 -5.74 -13.34
C LYS A 87 1.79 -7.18 -13.07
N ALA A 88 2.77 -8.08 -12.94
CA ALA A 88 2.52 -9.50 -12.68
C ALA A 88 1.82 -9.77 -11.34
N ASN A 89 1.94 -8.84 -10.38
CA ASN A 89 1.26 -8.90 -9.09
C ASN A 89 0.00 -8.02 -9.02
N GLU A 90 -0.39 -7.40 -10.16
CA GLU A 90 -1.52 -6.47 -10.26
C GLU A 90 -1.43 -5.29 -9.27
N VAL A 91 -0.20 -4.88 -8.94
CA VAL A 91 0.07 -3.78 -8.01
C VAL A 91 0.03 -2.46 -8.75
N VAL A 92 -0.81 -1.56 -8.28
CA VAL A 92 -0.92 -0.17 -8.74
C VAL A 92 -0.68 0.80 -7.59
N ASN A 93 -0.59 2.09 -7.89
CA ASN A 93 -0.31 3.13 -6.90
C ASN A 93 0.94 2.81 -6.08
N ALA A 94 2.00 2.38 -6.78
CA ALA A 94 3.29 2.05 -6.20
C ALA A 94 4.44 2.52 -7.09
N ALA A 95 5.50 2.99 -6.47
CA ALA A 95 6.76 3.34 -7.11
C ALA A 95 7.91 2.51 -6.54
N ILE A 96 8.79 2.06 -7.41
CA ILE A 96 9.99 1.29 -7.06
C ILE A 96 11.20 1.87 -7.77
N VAL A 97 12.33 1.96 -7.07
CA VAL A 97 13.63 2.34 -7.63
C VAL A 97 14.64 1.26 -7.28
N VAL A 98 15.29 0.70 -8.28
CA VAL A 98 16.40 -0.23 -8.09
C VAL A 98 17.71 0.50 -8.41
N THR A 99 18.46 0.79 -7.37
CA THR A 99 19.78 1.44 -7.42
C THR A 99 20.86 0.39 -7.58
N ARG A 100 21.77 0.58 -8.56
CA ARG A 100 22.91 -0.31 -8.77
C ARG A 100 24.25 0.38 -8.58
N TYR A 101 25.11 -0.28 -7.83
CA TYR A 101 26.54 0.00 -7.77
C TYR A 101 27.28 -1.12 -8.50
N PHE A 102 28.00 -0.78 -9.57
CA PHE A 102 28.74 -1.76 -10.38
C PHE A 102 29.88 -2.39 -9.60
N GLY A 103 29.98 -3.70 -9.61
CA GLY A 103 31.00 -4.48 -8.89
C GLY A 103 32.21 -4.90 -9.72
N GLY A 104 32.42 -4.32 -10.90
CA GLY A 104 33.56 -4.64 -11.78
C GLY A 104 33.39 -5.90 -12.63
N ILE A 105 32.30 -6.66 -12.47
CA ILE A 105 32.01 -7.89 -13.24
C ILE A 105 30.72 -7.71 -14.03
N LEU A 106 30.80 -7.89 -15.35
CA LEU A 106 29.63 -7.79 -16.23
C LEU A 106 28.66 -8.96 -16.01
N LEU A 107 27.37 -8.63 -15.86
CA LEU A 107 26.31 -9.62 -15.71
C LEU A 107 25.81 -10.16 -17.06
N GLY A 108 25.95 -9.39 -18.12
CA GLY A 108 25.31 -9.60 -19.42
C GLY A 108 23.81 -9.27 -19.35
N ARG A 109 23.15 -9.15 -20.54
CA ARG A 109 21.73 -8.75 -20.64
C ARG A 109 20.80 -9.62 -19.78
N GLY A 110 20.88 -10.95 -19.91
CA GLY A 110 20.06 -11.87 -19.13
C GLY A 110 20.35 -11.85 -17.62
N GLY A 111 21.59 -11.57 -17.22
CA GLY A 111 21.97 -11.38 -15.83
C GLY A 111 21.37 -10.11 -15.23
N LEU A 112 21.38 -9.00 -15.99
CA LEU A 112 20.74 -7.75 -15.59
C LEU A 112 19.23 -7.91 -15.39
N VAL A 113 18.53 -8.49 -16.36
CA VAL A 113 17.08 -8.76 -16.26
C VAL A 113 16.74 -9.53 -14.99
N ARG A 114 17.50 -10.60 -14.68
CA ARG A 114 17.29 -11.38 -13.45
C ARG A 114 17.60 -10.59 -12.19
N ALA A 115 18.68 -9.81 -12.17
CA ALA A 115 19.08 -9.04 -10.98
C ALA A 115 18.08 -7.92 -10.66
N TYR A 116 17.68 -7.12 -11.65
CA TYR A 116 16.69 -6.05 -11.47
C TYR A 116 15.31 -6.60 -11.11
N GLY A 117 14.81 -7.59 -11.85
CA GLY A 117 13.53 -8.22 -11.55
C GLY A 117 13.53 -8.97 -10.20
N GLY A 118 14.67 -9.59 -9.84
CA GLY A 118 14.86 -10.24 -8.55
C GLY A 118 14.82 -9.25 -7.40
N ALA A 119 15.56 -8.15 -7.49
CA ALA A 119 15.58 -7.08 -6.49
C ALA A 119 14.18 -6.45 -6.31
N ALA A 120 13.48 -6.19 -7.41
CA ALA A 120 12.12 -5.66 -7.38
C ALA A 120 11.15 -6.62 -6.68
N ARG A 121 11.23 -7.92 -6.97
CA ARG A 121 10.36 -8.94 -6.35
C ARG A 121 10.63 -9.06 -4.85
N GLU A 122 11.87 -9.06 -4.43
CA GLU A 122 12.24 -9.11 -3.02
C GLU A 122 11.72 -7.87 -2.25
N ALA A 123 11.89 -6.67 -2.84
CA ALA A 123 11.36 -5.43 -2.26
C ALA A 123 9.83 -5.47 -2.14
N LEU A 124 9.13 -5.95 -3.17
CA LEU A 124 7.67 -6.11 -3.15
C LEU A 124 7.22 -7.10 -2.09
N THR A 125 7.91 -8.24 -1.95
CA THR A 125 7.64 -9.24 -0.91
C THR A 125 7.83 -8.64 0.49
N THR A 126 8.90 -7.89 0.68
CA THR A 126 9.21 -7.23 1.96
C THR A 126 8.21 -6.13 2.32
N ALA A 127 7.77 -5.35 1.33
CA ALA A 127 6.74 -4.32 1.52
C ALA A 127 5.37 -4.94 1.85
N GLY A 128 5.11 -6.17 1.40
CA GLY A 128 3.80 -6.81 1.46
C GLY A 128 2.81 -6.20 0.48
N ILE A 129 1.83 -6.98 0.07
CA ILE A 129 0.73 -6.53 -0.80
C ILE A 129 -0.55 -6.47 0.01
N VAL A 130 -1.31 -5.40 -0.15
CA VAL A 130 -2.65 -5.24 0.42
C VAL A 130 -3.68 -5.04 -0.68
N ARG A 131 -4.90 -5.50 -0.42
CA ARG A 131 -6.08 -5.17 -1.20
C ARG A 131 -6.75 -3.95 -0.58
N MET A 132 -6.86 -2.89 -1.34
CA MET A 132 -7.59 -1.68 -0.99
C MET A 132 -9.05 -1.87 -1.37
N VAL A 133 -9.91 -1.93 -0.37
CA VAL A 133 -11.35 -2.15 -0.57
C VAL A 133 -12.12 -0.91 -0.16
N PRO A 134 -13.20 -0.55 -0.89
CA PRO A 134 -14.05 0.56 -0.50
C PRO A 134 -14.66 0.34 0.88
N ALA A 135 -14.64 1.36 1.70
CA ALA A 135 -15.26 1.37 3.02
C ALA A 135 -15.95 2.70 3.26
N GLN A 136 -16.97 2.70 4.11
CA GLN A 136 -17.70 3.88 4.55
C GLN A 136 -17.26 4.25 5.96
N GLU A 137 -16.80 5.46 6.18
CA GLU A 137 -16.65 5.99 7.53
C GLU A 137 -18.03 6.20 8.17
N ALA A 138 -18.13 5.91 9.48
CA ALA A 138 -19.27 6.30 10.28
C ALA A 138 -18.82 6.70 11.70
N ALA A 139 -19.55 7.64 12.31
CA ALA A 139 -19.38 8.03 13.70
C ALA A 139 -20.61 7.60 14.50
N ILE A 140 -20.39 6.84 15.57
CA ILE A 140 -21.41 6.31 16.49
C ILE A 140 -21.18 6.96 17.83
N THR A 141 -22.11 7.84 18.24
CA THR A 141 -22.01 8.57 19.53
C THR A 141 -23.02 8.00 20.51
N VAL A 142 -22.55 7.60 21.69
CA VAL A 142 -23.37 7.02 22.78
C VAL A 142 -23.02 7.63 24.13
N ASP A 143 -23.90 7.50 25.08
CA ASP A 143 -23.64 7.90 26.47
C ASP A 143 -22.67 6.91 27.15
N TYR A 144 -21.92 7.36 28.14
CA TYR A 144 -20.91 6.57 28.86
C TYR A 144 -21.45 5.24 29.41
N VAL A 145 -22.70 5.18 29.81
CA VAL A 145 -23.36 3.96 30.32
C VAL A 145 -23.38 2.83 29.30
N HIS A 146 -23.39 3.16 27.99
CA HIS A 146 -23.40 2.20 26.90
C HIS A 146 -22.00 1.97 26.28
N GLY A 147 -21.04 2.87 26.54
CA GLY A 147 -19.75 2.92 25.88
C GLY A 147 -18.97 1.62 25.95
N GLY A 148 -18.85 1.02 27.14
CA GLY A 148 -18.10 -0.23 27.31
C GLY A 148 -18.71 -1.41 26.56
N ARG A 149 -20.06 -1.53 26.56
CA ARG A 149 -20.75 -2.60 25.83
C ARG A 149 -20.62 -2.43 24.32
N VAL A 150 -20.79 -1.20 23.82
CA VAL A 150 -20.61 -0.89 22.39
C VAL A 150 -19.20 -1.19 21.96
N GLN A 151 -18.18 -0.75 22.69
CA GLN A 151 -16.78 -1.03 22.38
C GLN A 151 -16.49 -2.54 22.31
N ASN A 152 -16.96 -3.32 23.28
CA ASN A 152 -16.77 -4.76 23.27
C ASN A 152 -17.41 -5.45 22.06
N GLU A 153 -18.62 -5.03 21.68
CA GLU A 153 -19.30 -5.58 20.50
C GLU A 153 -18.58 -5.20 19.19
N LEU A 154 -18.08 -3.96 19.07
CA LEU A 154 -17.28 -3.56 17.90
C LEU A 154 -16.00 -4.40 17.78
N LEU A 155 -15.29 -4.62 18.88
CA LEU A 155 -14.07 -5.43 18.91
C LEU A 155 -14.34 -6.91 18.63
N SER A 156 -15.36 -7.50 19.24
CA SER A 156 -15.71 -8.92 19.07
C SER A 156 -16.12 -9.27 17.63
N ARG A 157 -16.66 -8.29 16.92
CA ARG A 157 -17.06 -8.42 15.51
C ARG A 157 -15.97 -7.98 14.52
N ASN A 158 -14.77 -7.66 15.01
CA ASN A 158 -13.66 -7.16 14.20
C ASN A 158 -14.02 -5.92 13.36
N VAL A 159 -14.96 -5.07 13.86
CA VAL A 159 -15.25 -3.79 13.21
C VAL A 159 -14.02 -2.90 13.27
N SER A 160 -13.61 -2.37 12.15
CA SER A 160 -12.42 -1.52 12.07
C SER A 160 -12.68 -0.18 12.76
N LEU A 161 -12.01 0.05 13.89
CA LEU A 161 -12.03 1.32 14.60
C LEU A 161 -10.94 2.24 14.05
N SER A 162 -11.30 3.42 13.54
CA SER A 162 -10.36 4.47 13.13
C SER A 162 -10.07 5.48 14.23
N GLY A 163 -10.88 5.49 15.31
CA GLY A 163 -10.66 6.32 16.48
C GLY A 163 -11.77 6.22 17.52
N ILE A 164 -11.47 6.66 18.73
CA ILE A 164 -12.45 6.82 19.82
C ILE A 164 -12.22 8.19 20.46
N GLU A 165 -13.28 8.98 20.58
CA GLU A 165 -13.25 10.29 21.24
C GLU A 165 -14.07 10.24 22.53
N TYR A 166 -13.46 10.66 23.63
CA TYR A 166 -14.08 10.73 24.96
C TYR A 166 -14.29 12.21 25.32
N LEU A 167 -15.50 12.71 25.07
CA LEU A 167 -15.94 14.07 25.42
C LEU A 167 -17.14 13.97 26.38
N GLU A 168 -18.19 14.80 26.23
CA GLU A 168 -19.44 14.68 26.99
C GLU A 168 -20.14 13.33 26.74
N ARG A 169 -19.91 12.76 25.57
CA ARG A 169 -20.33 11.43 25.11
C ARG A 169 -19.16 10.72 24.45
N ILE A 170 -19.25 9.42 24.26
CA ILE A 170 -18.24 8.63 23.57
C ILE A 170 -18.62 8.55 22.10
N THR A 171 -17.67 8.90 21.21
CA THR A 171 -17.83 8.74 19.76
C THR A 171 -16.83 7.71 19.24
N PHE A 172 -17.36 6.61 18.68
CA PHE A 172 -16.59 5.59 17.97
C PHE A 172 -16.59 5.92 16.48
N ARG A 173 -15.40 6.09 15.91
CA ARG A 173 -15.22 6.23 14.46
C ARG A 173 -14.89 4.85 13.88
N VAL A 174 -15.72 4.39 12.94
CA VAL A 174 -15.62 3.05 12.35
C VAL A 174 -15.49 3.12 10.85
N LEU A 175 -14.83 2.12 10.27
CA LEU A 175 -14.77 1.86 8.82
C LEU A 175 -15.58 0.61 8.52
N LEU A 176 -16.64 0.76 7.76
CA LEU A 176 -17.60 -0.28 7.44
C LEU A 176 -17.45 -0.72 5.99
N MET A 177 -17.37 -2.01 5.78
CA MET A 177 -17.44 -2.61 4.46
C MET A 177 -18.86 -2.51 3.90
N PRO A 178 -19.02 -2.56 2.56
CA PRO A 178 -20.35 -2.65 1.95
C PRO A 178 -21.17 -3.79 2.57
N GLY A 179 -22.38 -3.46 3.05
CA GLY A 179 -23.30 -4.41 3.68
C GLY A 179 -23.20 -4.53 5.21
N GLU A 180 -22.14 -4.04 5.87
CA GLU A 180 -22.01 -4.12 7.34
C GLU A 180 -22.82 -3.04 8.07
N ARG A 181 -23.14 -1.94 7.40
CA ARG A 181 -23.74 -0.74 7.99
C ARG A 181 -25.06 -1.03 8.71
N GLU A 182 -25.98 -1.69 8.03
CA GLU A 182 -27.33 -1.91 8.57
C GLU A 182 -27.31 -2.88 9.76
N ALA A 183 -26.55 -3.96 9.65
CA ALA A 183 -26.38 -4.94 10.73
C ALA A 183 -25.77 -4.29 11.99
N LEU A 184 -24.74 -3.45 11.80
CA LEU A 184 -24.12 -2.75 12.92
C LEU A 184 -25.08 -1.72 13.53
N ARG A 185 -25.83 -0.98 12.71
CA ARG A 185 -26.78 0.01 13.20
C ARG A 185 -27.89 -0.63 14.04
N GLN A 186 -28.43 -1.77 13.62
CA GLN A 186 -29.42 -2.53 14.38
C GLN A 186 -28.84 -3.00 15.74
N LEU A 187 -27.63 -3.52 15.75
CA LEU A 187 -26.95 -3.93 16.97
C LEU A 187 -26.80 -2.76 17.96
N ILE A 188 -26.32 -1.60 17.49
CA ILE A 188 -26.17 -0.41 18.36
C ILE A 188 -27.54 0.06 18.87
N GLN A 189 -28.56 0.01 18.05
CA GLN A 189 -29.93 0.32 18.43
C GLN A 189 -30.43 -0.57 19.59
N GLU A 190 -30.18 -1.87 19.53
CA GLU A 190 -30.53 -2.82 20.59
C GLU A 190 -29.75 -2.57 21.87
N ILE A 191 -28.45 -2.33 21.81
CA ILE A 191 -27.58 -2.11 22.97
C ILE A 191 -27.97 -0.84 23.72
N THR A 192 -28.33 0.21 22.98
CA THR A 192 -28.56 1.56 23.53
C THR A 192 -30.04 1.89 23.74
N ALA A 193 -30.94 0.97 23.41
CA ALA A 193 -32.39 1.23 23.38
C ALA A 193 -32.73 2.50 22.56
N ASN A 194 -32.08 2.67 21.39
CA ASN A 194 -32.15 3.84 20.50
C ASN A 194 -31.46 5.13 21.04
N ALA A 195 -30.75 5.08 22.18
CA ALA A 195 -30.08 6.25 22.74
C ALA A 195 -28.68 6.45 22.10
N PHE A 196 -28.60 6.61 20.78
CA PHE A 196 -27.36 6.86 20.04
C PHE A 196 -27.57 7.84 18.90
N THR A 197 -26.46 8.43 18.42
CA THR A 197 -26.41 9.21 17.19
C THR A 197 -25.53 8.49 16.18
N TRP A 198 -25.98 8.40 14.94
CA TRP A 198 -25.23 7.83 13.83
C TRP A 198 -25.02 8.91 12.77
N GLN A 199 -23.76 9.11 12.37
CA GLN A 199 -23.38 10.03 11.32
C GLN A 199 -22.52 9.29 10.29
N ASP A 200 -23.00 9.26 9.04
CA ASP A 200 -22.19 8.73 7.93
C ASP A 200 -21.09 9.73 7.56
N GLY A 201 -19.89 9.25 7.34
CA GLY A 201 -18.75 10.00 6.87
C GLY A 201 -18.53 9.84 5.37
N ARG A 202 -17.29 9.98 4.95
CA ARG A 202 -16.88 9.85 3.54
C ARG A 202 -16.61 8.39 3.17
N GLU A 203 -16.68 8.09 1.87
CA GLU A 203 -16.12 6.86 1.33
C GLU A 203 -14.59 6.94 1.36
N VAL A 204 -13.94 5.88 1.83
CA VAL A 204 -12.48 5.75 1.94
C VAL A 204 -12.06 4.36 1.50
N TYR A 205 -10.76 4.13 1.40
CA TYR A 205 -10.23 2.78 1.22
C TYR A 205 -9.76 2.19 2.55
N ARG A 206 -10.05 0.90 2.75
CA ARG A 206 -9.51 0.08 3.83
C ARG A 206 -8.51 -0.91 3.25
N ALA A 207 -7.30 -0.93 3.80
CA ALA A 207 -6.30 -1.92 3.45
C ALA A 207 -6.61 -3.26 4.14
N ILE A 208 -6.68 -4.32 3.35
CA ILE A 208 -6.82 -5.71 3.84
C ILE A 208 -5.57 -6.47 3.39
N PRO A 209 -4.78 -7.03 4.32
CA PRO A 209 -3.65 -7.88 3.95
C PRO A 209 -4.10 -9.00 3.02
N LEU A 210 -3.35 -9.25 1.93
CA LEU A 210 -3.54 -10.49 1.20
C LEU A 210 -2.97 -11.61 2.07
N GLU A 211 -3.84 -12.54 2.48
CA GLU A 211 -3.36 -13.77 3.09
C GLU A 211 -2.42 -14.44 2.08
N ALA A 212 -1.23 -14.85 2.53
CA ALA A 212 -0.34 -15.62 1.69
C ALA A 212 -1.10 -16.88 1.26
N GLU A 213 -1.40 -16.99 -0.03
CA GLU A 213 -1.90 -18.25 -0.58
C GLU A 213 -0.89 -19.35 -0.24
N LYS A 214 -1.33 -20.27 0.62
CA LYS A 214 -0.52 -21.41 1.08
C LYS A 214 -0.43 -22.47 -0.01
#